data_3f9a31f208fb22506456532583a63376
#
_entry.id   3f9a31f208fb22506456532583a63376
#
_cell.length_a   1.000
_cell.length_b   1.000
_cell.length_c   1.000
_cell.angle_alpha   90.00
_cell.angle_beta   90.00
_cell.angle_gamma   90.00
#
_symmetry.space_group_name_H-M   'P 1'
#
loop_
_entity.id
_entity.type
_entity.pdbx_description
1 polymer ?
#
loop_
_entity_poly.entity_id
_entity_poly.type
_entity_poly.pdbx_seq_one_letter_code
_entity_poly.pdbx_strand_id
1 'polypeptide(L)'
;MIRFRLFGFPVTVEPWHWAILAFCGGALGIKESTDLLPVLLFMAAGVVSIIIHELGHALTMRVFGGRHISIILHGMGGHAISQGAPFSRGQHILISLAGPLLQAACGLLVLVALAFVLGTNDNTREFAGGPVHNLLSSFIVISLWWAILNLIPV
;
A
#
# COMPACT_ATOMS: atom_id res chain seq x y z
N MET A 1 15.67 6.03 7.80
CA MET A 1 15.58 4.64 7.32
C MET A 1 15.04 3.79 8.46
N ILE A 2 13.88 3.17 8.27
CA ILE A 2 13.22 2.29 9.25
C ILE A 2 13.37 0.86 8.75
N ARG A 3 13.73 -0.07 9.64
CA ARG A 3 13.90 -1.49 9.32
C ARG A 3 13.12 -2.34 10.31
N PHE A 4 12.36 -3.32 9.79
CA PHE A 4 11.61 -4.29 10.60
C PHE A 4 11.41 -5.60 9.84
N ARG A 5 10.74 -6.57 10.43
CA ARG A 5 10.37 -7.82 9.78
C ARG A 5 8.86 -7.98 9.72
N LEU A 6 8.36 -8.38 8.55
CA LEU A 6 6.94 -8.63 8.33
C LEU A 6 6.78 -9.99 7.63
N PHE A 7 6.03 -10.91 8.22
CA PHE A 7 5.87 -12.30 7.74
C PHE A 7 7.19 -13.03 7.41
N GLY A 8 8.26 -12.68 8.15
CA GLY A 8 9.60 -13.23 7.95
C GLY A 8 10.43 -12.51 6.89
N PHE A 9 9.87 -11.57 6.12
CA PHE A 9 10.62 -10.73 5.19
C PHE A 9 11.23 -9.52 5.90
N PRO A 10 12.51 -9.22 5.69
CA PRO A 10 13.08 -7.94 6.08
C PRO A 10 12.47 -6.83 5.23
N VAL A 11 11.95 -5.80 5.88
CA VAL A 11 11.37 -4.60 5.25
C VAL A 11 12.23 -3.41 5.60
N THR A 12 12.57 -2.61 4.60
CA THR A 12 13.30 -1.35 4.75
C THR A 12 12.47 -0.23 4.16
N VAL A 13 12.22 0.83 4.94
CA VAL A 13 11.54 2.05 4.46
C VAL A 13 12.55 3.19 4.40
N GLU A 14 12.77 3.70 3.22
CA GLU A 14 13.71 4.79 2.97
C GLU A 14 13.12 6.17 3.33
N PRO A 15 13.94 7.16 3.69
CA PRO A 15 13.46 8.51 4.03
C PRO A 15 12.67 9.16 2.90
N TRP A 16 13.07 8.95 1.65
CA TRP A 16 12.37 9.50 0.48
C TRP A 16 10.94 9.02 0.33
N HIS A 17 10.63 7.79 0.76
CA HIS A 17 9.28 7.27 0.76
C HIS A 17 8.35 8.14 1.62
N TRP A 18 8.80 8.52 2.82
CA TRP A 18 8.04 9.41 3.70
C TRP A 18 7.84 10.80 3.12
N ALA A 19 8.89 11.36 2.51
CA ALA A 19 8.83 12.69 1.89
C ALA A 19 7.82 12.73 0.73
N ILE A 20 7.82 11.70 -0.13
CA ILE A 20 6.87 11.62 -1.25
C ILE A 20 5.44 11.39 -0.76
N LEU A 21 5.22 10.53 0.23
CA LEU A 21 3.89 10.34 0.79
C LEU A 21 3.36 11.60 1.46
N ALA A 22 4.21 12.36 2.17
CA ALA A 22 3.83 13.64 2.75
C ALA A 22 3.45 14.65 1.66
N PHE A 23 4.25 14.74 0.59
CA PHE A 23 3.95 15.59 -0.56
C PHE A 23 2.60 15.24 -1.21
N CYS A 24 2.38 13.94 -1.52
CA CYS A 24 1.13 13.45 -2.11
C CYS A 24 -0.07 13.63 -1.16
N GLY A 25 0.16 13.52 0.16
CA GLY A 25 -0.85 13.76 1.20
C GLY A 25 -1.19 15.23 1.42
N GLY A 26 -0.56 16.15 0.69
CA GLY A 26 -0.87 17.58 0.75
C GLY A 26 -0.06 18.36 1.79
N ALA A 27 1.12 17.87 2.23
CA ALA A 27 1.95 18.54 3.23
C ALA A 27 2.31 19.98 2.90
N LEU A 28 2.44 20.32 1.60
CA LEU A 28 2.70 21.70 1.17
C LEU A 28 1.51 22.66 1.34
N GLY A 29 0.31 22.12 1.56
CA GLY A 29 -0.92 22.88 1.77
C GLY A 29 -1.28 23.13 3.24
N ILE A 30 -0.48 22.63 4.19
CA ILE A 30 -0.73 22.77 5.63
C ILE A 30 -0.65 24.26 6.01
N LYS A 31 -1.74 24.77 6.57
CA LYS A 31 -1.84 26.16 7.09
C LYS A 31 -2.09 26.17 8.59
N GLU A 32 -2.76 25.15 9.09
CA GLU A 32 -3.16 25.01 10.49
C GLU A 32 -2.74 23.63 11.03
N SER A 33 -2.64 23.51 12.35
CA SER A 33 -2.31 22.23 13.00
C SER A 33 -3.34 21.13 12.73
N THR A 34 -4.59 21.51 12.46
CA THR A 34 -5.69 20.61 12.10
C THR A 34 -5.47 19.91 10.76
N ASP A 35 -4.72 20.51 9.84
CA ASP A 35 -4.41 19.96 8.52
C ASP A 35 -3.39 18.81 8.60
N LEU A 36 -2.65 18.73 9.71
CA LEU A 36 -1.59 17.74 9.87
C LEU A 36 -2.13 16.30 9.96
N LEU A 37 -3.25 16.10 10.69
CA LEU A 37 -3.80 14.77 10.90
C LEU A 37 -4.22 14.07 9.59
N PRO A 38 -4.96 14.70 8.66
CA PRO A 38 -5.26 14.11 7.35
C PRO A 38 -4.01 13.69 6.57
N VAL A 39 -2.94 14.49 6.58
CA VAL A 39 -1.67 14.17 5.92
C VAL A 39 -1.02 12.94 6.55
N LEU A 40 -0.97 12.86 7.88
CA LEU A 40 -0.42 11.70 8.58
C LEU A 40 -1.23 10.42 8.32
N LEU A 41 -2.56 10.53 8.25
CA LEU A 41 -3.44 9.40 7.94
C LEU A 41 -3.24 8.93 6.49
N PHE A 42 -3.09 9.85 5.54
CA PHE A 42 -2.75 9.53 4.17
C PHE A 42 -1.40 8.81 4.06
N MET A 43 -0.36 9.30 4.76
CA MET A 43 0.96 8.67 4.80
C MET A 43 0.88 7.25 5.39
N ALA A 44 0.14 7.06 6.48
CA ALA A 44 -0.06 5.74 7.09
C ALA A 44 -0.77 4.79 6.12
N ALA A 45 -1.84 5.23 5.47
CA ALA A 45 -2.56 4.47 4.46
C ALA A 45 -1.64 4.09 3.28
N GLY A 46 -0.82 5.03 2.81
CA GLY A 46 0.12 4.83 1.72
C GLY A 46 1.17 3.76 2.03
N VAL A 47 1.82 3.86 3.19
CA VAL A 47 2.80 2.86 3.62
C VAL A 47 2.18 1.47 3.70
N VAL A 48 0.99 1.33 4.32
CA VAL A 48 0.30 0.04 4.44
C VAL A 48 -0.07 -0.50 3.06
N SER A 49 -0.63 0.33 2.19
CA SER A 49 -1.06 -0.07 0.85
C SER A 49 0.13 -0.56 0.01
N ILE A 50 1.27 0.16 0.02
CA ILE A 50 2.46 -0.22 -0.74
C ILE A 50 3.12 -1.48 -0.14
N ILE A 51 3.13 -1.63 1.19
CA ILE A 51 3.59 -2.88 1.83
C ILE A 51 2.75 -4.08 1.36
N ILE A 52 1.42 -3.95 1.27
CA ILE A 52 0.54 -5.01 0.77
C ILE A 52 0.89 -5.37 -0.67
N HIS A 53 1.16 -4.37 -1.51
CA HIS A 53 1.61 -4.56 -2.88
C HIS A 53 2.90 -5.39 -2.94
N GLU A 54 3.94 -4.96 -2.24
CA GLU A 54 5.23 -5.66 -2.21
C GLU A 54 5.14 -7.06 -1.58
N LEU A 55 4.23 -7.25 -0.60
CA LEU A 55 3.94 -8.56 -0.05
C LEU A 55 3.36 -9.52 -1.10
N GLY A 56 2.53 -9.03 -2.02
CA GLY A 56 2.02 -9.85 -3.13
C GLY A 56 3.17 -10.43 -3.95
N HIS A 57 4.15 -9.61 -4.34
CA HIS A 57 5.35 -10.05 -5.04
C HIS A 57 6.19 -11.01 -4.19
N ALA A 58 6.49 -10.63 -2.95
CA ALA A 58 7.36 -11.40 -2.06
C ALA A 58 6.78 -12.78 -1.72
N LEU A 59 5.49 -12.88 -1.44
CA LEU A 59 4.81 -14.15 -1.17
C LEU A 59 4.83 -15.06 -2.39
N THR A 60 4.56 -14.52 -3.57
CA THR A 60 4.58 -15.29 -4.83
C THR A 60 5.99 -15.75 -5.17
N MET A 61 7.02 -14.91 -4.99
CA MET A 61 8.42 -15.32 -5.12
C MET A 61 8.77 -16.47 -4.16
N ARG A 62 8.28 -16.41 -2.91
CA ARG A 62 8.50 -17.49 -1.92
C ARG A 62 7.85 -18.80 -2.36
N VAL A 63 6.63 -18.77 -2.88
CA VAL A 63 5.93 -19.95 -3.40
C VAL A 63 6.71 -20.59 -4.56
N PHE A 64 7.36 -19.80 -5.41
CA PHE A 64 8.19 -20.29 -6.49
C PHE A 64 9.63 -20.63 -6.09
N GLY A 65 9.92 -20.72 -4.79
CA GLY A 65 11.23 -21.15 -4.27
C GLY A 65 12.28 -20.04 -4.18
N GLY A 66 11.88 -18.77 -4.30
CA GLY A 66 12.76 -17.62 -4.07
C GLY A 66 13.36 -17.63 -2.67
N ARG A 67 14.64 -17.25 -2.56
CA ARG A 67 15.39 -17.21 -1.30
C ARG A 67 15.87 -15.80 -0.97
N HIS A 68 16.08 -15.53 0.32
CA HIS A 68 16.58 -14.23 0.80
C HIS A 68 15.75 -13.06 0.25
N ILE A 69 14.40 -13.20 0.31
CA ILE A 69 13.48 -12.19 -0.19
C ILE A 69 13.46 -11.03 0.79
N SER A 70 13.63 -9.81 0.29
CA SER A 70 13.55 -8.55 1.04
C SER A 70 12.64 -7.56 0.34
N ILE A 71 12.04 -6.66 1.11
CA ILE A 71 11.17 -5.59 0.64
C ILE A 71 11.83 -4.26 0.94
N ILE A 72 11.92 -3.37 -0.04
CA ILE A 72 12.46 -2.03 0.11
C ILE A 72 11.43 -1.04 -0.41
N LEU A 73 10.95 -0.14 0.45
CA LEU A 73 10.08 0.96 0.06
C LEU A 73 10.92 2.21 -0.19
N HIS A 74 10.81 2.78 -1.37
CA HIS A 74 11.53 3.97 -1.79
C HIS A 74 10.66 4.84 -2.69
N GLY A 75 10.86 6.15 -2.67
CA GLY A 75 10.10 7.07 -3.51
C GLY A 75 8.59 6.83 -3.42
N MET A 76 7.94 6.69 -4.57
CA MET A 76 6.50 6.44 -4.67
C MET A 76 6.13 4.95 -4.69
N GLY A 77 7.07 4.02 -4.53
CA GLY A 77 6.81 2.58 -4.65
C GLY A 77 7.71 1.75 -3.76
N GLY A 78 7.91 0.51 -4.18
CA GLY A 78 8.80 -0.43 -3.54
C GLY A 78 9.34 -1.46 -4.51
N HIS A 79 10.18 -2.34 -4.01
CA HIS A 79 10.57 -3.56 -4.70
C HIS A 79 10.68 -4.72 -3.74
N ALA A 80 10.15 -5.86 -4.15
CA ALA A 80 10.49 -7.15 -3.58
C ALA A 80 11.66 -7.75 -4.38
N ILE A 81 12.76 -8.03 -3.70
CA ILE A 81 13.97 -8.59 -4.30
C ILE A 81 14.19 -9.99 -3.78
N SER A 82 14.46 -10.95 -4.67
CA SER A 82 14.84 -12.33 -4.33
C SER A 82 16.23 -12.64 -4.84
N GLN A 83 17.03 -13.32 -4.02
CA GLN A 83 18.29 -13.93 -4.43
C GLN A 83 18.05 -15.42 -4.66
N GLY A 84 18.64 -15.98 -5.71
CA GLY A 84 18.52 -17.40 -6.00
C GLY A 84 18.42 -17.71 -7.50
N ALA A 85 17.87 -18.89 -7.82
CA ALA A 85 17.68 -19.31 -9.19
C ALA A 85 16.69 -18.38 -9.94
N PRO A 86 16.91 -18.12 -11.23
CA PRO A 86 16.01 -17.28 -12.00
C PRO A 86 14.63 -17.94 -12.12
N PHE A 87 13.60 -17.11 -12.03
CA PHE A 87 12.21 -17.54 -12.26
C PHE A 87 11.96 -17.76 -13.77
N SER A 88 11.11 -18.70 -14.12
CA SER A 88 10.63 -18.86 -15.48
C SER A 88 9.80 -17.66 -15.95
N ARG A 89 9.59 -17.52 -17.27
CA ARG A 89 8.75 -16.42 -17.82
C ARG A 89 7.35 -16.38 -17.23
N GLY A 90 6.70 -17.53 -17.09
CA GLY A 90 5.37 -17.62 -16.48
C GLY A 90 5.35 -17.23 -15.01
N GLN A 91 6.39 -17.64 -14.25
CA GLN A 91 6.55 -17.22 -12.87
C GLN A 91 6.75 -15.71 -12.74
N HIS A 92 7.54 -15.09 -13.62
CA HIS A 92 7.71 -13.63 -13.63
C HIS A 92 6.38 -12.90 -13.87
N ILE A 93 5.55 -13.37 -14.80
CA ILE A 93 4.22 -12.79 -15.03
C ILE A 93 3.35 -12.88 -13.77
N LEU A 94 3.30 -14.07 -13.14
CA LEU A 94 2.50 -14.26 -11.92
C LEU A 94 3.03 -13.41 -10.76
N ILE A 95 4.35 -13.32 -10.59
CA ILE A 95 4.96 -12.45 -9.59
C ILE A 95 4.56 -10.99 -9.84
N SER A 96 4.69 -10.50 -11.10
CA SER A 96 4.37 -9.11 -11.44
C SER A 96 2.90 -8.77 -11.20
N LEU A 97 1.98 -9.69 -11.45
CA LEU A 97 0.54 -9.48 -11.22
C LEU A 97 0.15 -9.59 -9.75
N ALA A 98 0.88 -10.37 -8.94
CA ALA A 98 0.52 -10.67 -7.57
C ALA A 98 0.46 -9.43 -6.67
N GLY A 99 1.36 -8.46 -6.86
CA GLY A 99 1.38 -7.19 -6.13
C GLY A 99 0.11 -6.37 -6.36
N PRO A 100 -0.14 -5.93 -7.61
CA PRO A 100 -1.33 -5.15 -7.92
C PRO A 100 -2.63 -5.86 -7.58
N LEU A 101 -2.73 -7.17 -7.83
CA LEU A 101 -3.94 -7.94 -7.53
C LEU A 101 -4.22 -8.02 -6.02
N LEU A 102 -3.21 -8.30 -5.20
CA LEU A 102 -3.39 -8.34 -3.75
C LEU A 102 -3.77 -6.95 -3.21
N GLN A 103 -3.12 -5.90 -3.69
CA GLN A 103 -3.41 -4.53 -3.31
C GLN A 103 -4.84 -4.13 -3.68
N ALA A 104 -5.26 -4.39 -4.92
CA ALA A 104 -6.61 -4.11 -5.39
C ALA A 104 -7.67 -4.91 -4.61
N ALA A 105 -7.42 -6.18 -4.33
CA ALA A 105 -8.32 -7.02 -3.55
C ALA A 105 -8.52 -6.48 -2.13
N CYS A 106 -7.44 -6.04 -1.45
CA CYS A 106 -7.52 -5.42 -0.13
C CYS A 106 -8.26 -4.08 -0.18
N GLY A 107 -7.98 -3.23 -1.19
CA GLY A 107 -8.68 -1.96 -1.37
C GLY A 107 -10.19 -2.15 -1.62
N LEU A 108 -10.55 -3.13 -2.45
CA LEU A 108 -11.95 -3.46 -2.72
C LEU A 108 -12.66 -4.04 -1.48
N LEU A 109 -11.99 -4.89 -0.72
CA LEU A 109 -12.52 -5.43 0.53
C LEU A 109 -12.86 -4.32 1.52
N VAL A 110 -11.94 -3.37 1.71
CA VAL A 110 -12.16 -2.22 2.60
C VAL A 110 -13.28 -1.33 2.06
N LEU A 111 -13.35 -1.11 0.74
CA LEU A 111 -14.43 -0.34 0.10
C LEU A 111 -15.81 -0.97 0.38
N VAL A 112 -15.95 -2.28 0.18
CA VAL A 112 -17.20 -3.00 0.43
C VAL A 112 -17.57 -2.95 1.91
N ALA A 113 -16.60 -3.16 2.81
CA ALA A 113 -16.82 -3.07 4.25
C ALA A 113 -17.28 -1.66 4.67
N LEU A 114 -16.63 -0.62 4.15
CA LEU A 114 -16.99 0.77 4.42
C LEU A 114 -18.40 1.09 3.88
N ALA A 115 -18.71 0.67 2.66
CA ALA A 115 -20.04 0.87 2.07
C ALA A 115 -21.13 0.17 2.88
N PHE A 116 -20.86 -1.03 3.40
CA PHE A 116 -21.78 -1.75 4.28
C PHE A 116 -22.01 -1.00 5.60
N VAL A 117 -20.95 -0.54 6.26
CA VAL A 117 -21.04 0.24 7.50
C VAL A 117 -21.83 1.53 7.30
N LEU A 118 -21.58 2.25 6.21
CA LEU A 118 -22.28 3.49 5.87
C LEU A 118 -23.74 3.26 5.48
N GLY A 119 -24.07 2.12 4.88
CA GLY A 119 -25.42 1.78 4.45
C GLY A 119 -26.33 1.24 5.56
N THR A 120 -25.75 0.76 6.67
CA THR A 120 -26.52 0.10 7.75
C THR A 120 -26.70 0.94 9.02
N ASN A 121 -25.99 2.06 9.14
CA ASN A 121 -26.00 2.88 10.34
C ASN A 121 -26.64 4.26 10.11
N ASP A 122 -27.65 4.62 10.88
CA ASP A 122 -28.29 5.94 10.82
C ASP A 122 -27.37 7.09 11.33
N ASN A 123 -26.33 6.76 12.11
CA ASN A 123 -25.34 7.71 12.66
C ASN A 123 -24.11 7.91 11.74
N THR A 124 -24.26 7.65 10.44
CA THR A 124 -23.15 7.71 9.47
C THR A 124 -22.56 9.11 9.28
N ARG A 125 -23.30 10.17 9.62
CA ARG A 125 -22.83 11.56 9.48
C ARG A 125 -21.64 11.87 10.39
N GLU A 126 -21.60 11.30 11.59
CA GLU A 126 -20.50 11.51 12.56
C GLU A 126 -19.26 10.70 12.15
N PHE A 127 -19.45 9.53 11.55
CA PHE A 127 -18.36 8.72 11.01
C PHE A 127 -17.80 9.34 9.72
N ALA A 128 -18.65 9.87 8.84
CA ALA A 128 -18.26 10.49 7.59
C ALA A 128 -17.45 11.78 7.85
N GLY A 129 -16.19 11.80 7.40
CA GLY A 129 -15.25 12.90 7.64
C GLY A 129 -14.39 12.75 8.91
N GLY A 130 -14.67 11.76 9.75
CA GLY A 130 -13.82 11.45 10.89
C GLY A 130 -12.44 10.84 10.51
N PRO A 131 -11.51 10.77 11.46
CA PRO A 131 -10.15 10.25 11.20
C PRO A 131 -10.13 8.84 10.61
N VAL A 132 -11.01 7.95 11.09
CA VAL A 132 -11.10 6.57 10.59
C VAL A 132 -11.59 6.54 9.15
N HIS A 133 -12.62 7.31 8.84
CA HIS A 133 -13.12 7.43 7.46
C HIS A 133 -12.03 7.97 6.52
N ASN A 134 -11.29 9.01 6.93
CA ASN A 134 -10.20 9.58 6.14
C ASN A 134 -9.07 8.57 5.89
N LEU A 135 -8.70 7.79 6.91
CA LEU A 135 -7.71 6.73 6.78
C LEU A 135 -8.15 5.65 5.77
N LEU A 136 -9.38 5.13 5.93
CA LEU A 136 -9.90 4.07 5.07
C LEU A 136 -10.11 4.56 3.63
N SER A 137 -10.64 5.77 3.44
CA SER A 137 -10.81 6.38 2.12
C SER A 137 -9.47 6.59 1.41
N SER A 138 -8.46 7.10 2.12
CA SER A 138 -7.11 7.23 1.58
C SER A 138 -6.53 5.87 1.18
N PHE A 139 -6.71 4.85 2.03
CA PHE A 139 -6.25 3.49 1.73
C PHE A 139 -6.93 2.92 0.47
N ILE A 140 -8.26 3.08 0.33
CA ILE A 140 -9.01 2.64 -0.84
C ILE A 140 -8.49 3.33 -2.11
N VAL A 141 -8.39 4.65 -2.08
CA VAL A 141 -7.95 5.45 -3.24
C VAL A 141 -6.55 5.04 -3.65
N ILE A 142 -5.60 5.00 -2.72
CA ILE A 142 -4.21 4.61 -3.01
C ILE A 142 -4.17 3.18 -3.55
N SER A 143 -4.86 2.24 -2.90
CA SER A 143 -4.80 0.82 -3.27
C SER A 143 -5.37 0.56 -4.67
N LEU A 144 -6.48 1.20 -5.02
CA LEU A 144 -7.11 0.99 -6.33
C LEU A 144 -6.36 1.74 -7.44
N TRP A 145 -6.01 3.02 -7.24
CA TRP A 145 -5.26 3.80 -8.23
C TRP A 145 -3.88 3.21 -8.50
N TRP A 146 -3.12 2.89 -7.42
CA TRP A 146 -1.78 2.34 -7.57
C TRP A 146 -1.78 0.98 -8.25
N ALA A 147 -2.76 0.12 -7.92
CA ALA A 147 -2.91 -1.16 -8.58
C ALA A 147 -3.15 -0.99 -10.10
N ILE A 148 -4.03 -0.05 -10.50
CA ILE A 148 -4.29 0.23 -11.92
C ILE A 148 -3.03 0.74 -12.61
N LEU A 149 -2.31 1.71 -12.02
CA LEU A 149 -1.09 2.27 -12.59
C LEU A 149 0.00 1.20 -12.78
N ASN A 150 0.13 0.26 -11.85
CA ASN A 150 1.11 -0.83 -11.95
C ASN A 150 0.71 -1.95 -12.91
N LEU A 151 -0.53 -1.98 -13.38
CA LEU A 151 -0.98 -2.90 -14.43
C LEU A 151 -0.79 -2.35 -15.84
N ILE A 152 -0.49 -1.06 -15.99
CA ILE A 152 -0.19 -0.46 -17.28
C ILE A 152 1.22 -0.85 -17.69
N PRO A 153 1.41 -1.58 -18.80
CA PRO A 153 2.74 -1.92 -19.29
C PRO A 153 3.44 -0.64 -19.78
N VAL A 154 4.51 -0.26 -19.10
CA VAL A 154 5.39 0.87 -19.51
C VAL A 154 6.60 0.30 -20.25
#